data_4d777f32a0c7f92d79a5ed38246decb9
#
_entry.id   4d777f32a0c7f92d79a5ed38246decb9
#
_cell.length_a   1.000
_cell.length_b   1.000
_cell.length_c   1.000
_cell.angle_alpha   90.00
_cell.angle_beta   90.00
_cell.angle_gamma   90.00
#
_symmetry.space_group_name_H-M   'P 1'
#
loop_
_entity.id
_entity.type
_entity.pdbx_description
1 polymer ?
#
loop_
_entity_poly.entity_id
_entity_poly.type
_entity_poly.pdbx_seq_one_letter_code
_entity_poly.pdbx_strand_id
1 'polypeptide(L)'
;MSNGSGRVIASLSKGRSKISNGTRLLANVDGRSAYARRFRDLVVAFEAEVGGTLTELERGLVRQAAAVSLKAELMQEALVRGEPVDDDALIRLSGEARRILTSLTTRKRHHGSRAPAPRDIGDLVA
;
A
#
# COMPACT_ATOMS: atom_id res chain seq x y z
N MET A 1 -7.29 -3.96 44.05
CA MET A 1 -7.82 -3.05 43.03
C MET A 1 -6.76 -2.26 42.28
N SER A 2 -5.51 -2.38 42.66
CA SER A 2 -4.39 -1.72 41.95
C SER A 2 -3.87 -2.50 40.71
N ASN A 3 -4.38 -3.71 40.45
CA ASN A 3 -3.85 -4.58 39.39
C ASN A 3 -4.22 -4.15 37.98
N GLY A 4 -5.23 -3.32 37.80
CA GLY A 4 -5.65 -2.87 36.46
C GLY A 4 -4.75 -1.81 35.84
N SER A 5 -4.21 -0.90 36.64
CA SER A 5 -3.35 0.18 36.15
C SER A 5 -1.95 -0.32 35.73
N GLY A 6 -1.43 -1.33 36.45
CA GLY A 6 -0.14 -1.94 36.12
C GLY A 6 -0.15 -2.66 34.76
N ARG A 7 -1.26 -3.31 34.41
CA ARG A 7 -1.40 -3.97 33.09
C ARG A 7 -1.46 -2.99 31.93
N VAL A 8 -2.12 -1.85 32.11
CA VAL A 8 -2.20 -0.81 31.09
C VAL A 8 -0.82 -0.20 30.84
N ILE A 9 -0.04 0.07 31.88
CA ILE A 9 1.32 0.60 31.75
C ILE A 9 2.25 -0.40 31.05
N ALA A 10 2.17 -1.68 31.39
CA ALA A 10 2.97 -2.73 30.75
C ALA A 10 2.63 -2.89 29.26
N SER A 11 1.37 -2.73 28.89
CA SER A 11 0.94 -2.74 27.48
C SER A 11 1.50 -1.56 26.69
N LEU A 12 1.52 -0.37 27.28
CA LEU A 12 2.08 0.84 26.66
C LEU A 12 3.61 0.75 26.47
N SER A 13 4.32 0.16 27.43
CA SER A 13 5.76 0.00 27.33
C SER A 13 6.15 -1.03 26.25
N LYS A 14 5.38 -2.10 26.06
CA LYS A 14 5.56 -3.04 24.98
C LYS A 14 5.37 -2.39 23.59
N GLY A 15 4.44 -1.46 23.45
CA GLY A 15 4.23 -0.71 22.21
C GLY A 15 5.42 0.17 21.84
N ARG A 16 6.12 0.72 22.79
CA ARG A 16 7.29 1.59 22.56
C ARG A 16 8.50 0.84 22.02
N SER A 17 8.75 -0.37 22.48
CA SER A 17 9.93 -1.14 22.07
C SER A 17 9.89 -1.54 20.59
N LYS A 18 8.70 -1.64 20.00
CA LYS A 18 8.52 -2.05 18.61
C LYS A 18 8.79 -0.92 17.60
N ILE A 19 8.81 0.31 18.03
CA ILE A 19 9.12 1.46 17.18
C ILE A 19 10.56 1.44 16.70
N SER A 20 11.47 0.96 17.55
CA SER A 20 12.90 0.90 17.24
C SER A 20 13.28 -0.18 16.21
N ASN A 21 12.39 -1.14 15.92
CA ASN A 21 12.68 -2.28 15.05
C ASN A 21 12.33 -2.07 13.56
N GLY A 22 11.97 -0.86 13.17
CA GLY A 22 11.63 -0.56 11.78
C GLY A 22 10.39 -1.28 11.23
N THR A 23 9.63 -1.96 12.09
CA THR A 23 8.40 -2.66 11.71
C THR A 23 7.18 -1.75 11.65
N ARG A 24 7.35 -0.49 11.99
CA ARG A 24 6.29 0.50 12.02
C ARG A 24 6.08 1.08 10.62
N LEU A 25 4.99 0.70 9.98
CA LEU A 25 4.63 1.15 8.63
C LEU A 25 3.83 2.45 8.63
N LEU A 26 3.02 2.66 9.66
CA LEU A 26 2.18 3.84 9.83
C LEU A 26 2.42 4.44 11.21
N ALA A 27 2.32 5.78 11.31
CA ALA A 27 2.42 6.46 12.59
C ALA A 27 1.34 5.94 13.57
N ASN A 28 1.73 5.65 14.80
CA ASN A 28 0.86 5.18 15.87
C ASN A 28 0.19 3.81 15.65
N VAL A 29 0.65 3.02 14.68
CA VAL A 29 0.14 1.68 14.41
C VAL A 29 1.16 0.64 14.85
N ASP A 30 0.71 -0.35 15.63
CA ASP A 30 1.51 -1.53 15.95
C ASP A 30 1.71 -2.35 14.67
N GLY A 31 2.98 -2.61 14.29
CA GLY A 31 3.32 -3.41 13.12
C GLY A 31 2.83 -4.86 13.16
N ARG A 32 2.33 -5.32 14.32
CA ARG A 32 1.72 -6.65 14.51
C ARG A 32 0.19 -6.63 14.41
N SER A 33 -0.45 -5.47 14.32
CA SER A 33 -1.89 -5.38 14.19
C SER A 33 -2.36 -6.05 12.88
N ALA A 34 -3.61 -6.52 12.87
CA ALA A 34 -4.20 -7.10 11.67
C ALA A 34 -4.20 -6.10 10.51
N TYR A 35 -4.42 -4.82 10.80
CA TYR A 35 -4.41 -3.76 9.79
C TYR A 35 -3.02 -3.52 9.22
N ALA A 36 -1.99 -3.51 10.06
CA ALA A 36 -0.62 -3.37 9.59
C ALA A 36 -0.18 -4.56 8.73
N ARG A 37 -0.57 -5.77 9.09
CA ARG A 37 -0.33 -6.97 8.28
C ARG A 37 -1.05 -6.86 6.92
N ARG A 38 -2.32 -6.51 6.94
CA ARG A 38 -3.09 -6.35 5.70
C ARG A 38 -2.51 -5.26 4.81
N PHE A 39 -2.07 -4.15 5.38
CA PHE A 39 -1.39 -3.09 4.63
C PHE A 39 -0.13 -3.62 3.93
N ARG A 40 0.72 -4.36 4.63
CA ARG A 40 1.92 -4.98 4.02
C ARG A 40 1.57 -5.95 2.91
N ASP A 41 0.55 -6.78 3.11
CA ASP A 41 0.08 -7.72 2.10
C ASP A 41 -0.39 -7.00 0.84
N LEU A 42 -1.11 -5.89 0.99
CA LEU A 42 -1.54 -5.06 -0.13
C LEU A 42 -0.35 -4.43 -0.86
N VAL A 43 0.65 -3.93 -0.13
CA VAL A 43 1.86 -3.38 -0.73
C VAL A 43 2.57 -4.44 -1.57
N VAL A 44 2.79 -5.63 -1.03
CA VAL A 44 3.43 -6.73 -1.75
C VAL A 44 2.63 -7.12 -2.99
N ALA A 45 1.32 -7.25 -2.86
CA ALA A 45 0.45 -7.61 -3.98
C ALA A 45 0.49 -6.54 -5.09
N PHE A 46 0.45 -5.27 -4.73
CA PHE A 46 0.46 -4.17 -5.69
C PHE A 46 1.83 -4.00 -6.35
N GLU A 47 2.92 -4.18 -5.62
CA GLU A 47 4.27 -4.20 -6.22
C GLU A 47 4.40 -5.33 -7.24
N ALA A 48 3.88 -6.52 -6.94
CA ALA A 48 3.87 -7.64 -7.87
C ALA A 48 3.00 -7.35 -9.13
N GLU A 49 1.86 -6.71 -8.95
CA GLU A 49 0.97 -6.32 -10.05
C GLU A 49 1.61 -5.29 -10.98
N VAL A 50 2.29 -4.29 -10.43
CA VAL A 50 3.02 -3.29 -11.21
C VAL A 50 4.21 -3.93 -11.93
N GLY A 51 4.92 -4.82 -11.28
CA GLY A 51 6.04 -5.57 -11.83
C GLY A 51 7.30 -4.74 -12.02
N GLY A 52 8.41 -5.44 -12.32
CA GLY A 52 9.70 -4.83 -12.57
C GLY A 52 10.33 -4.17 -11.34
N THR A 53 11.41 -3.42 -11.58
CA THR A 53 12.06 -2.61 -10.54
C THR A 53 11.31 -1.30 -10.35
N LEU A 54 10.90 -1.03 -9.11
CA LEU A 54 10.15 0.16 -8.76
C LEU A 54 11.09 1.28 -8.31
N THR A 55 10.85 2.49 -8.79
CA THR A 55 11.50 3.70 -8.28
C THR A 55 10.93 4.06 -6.90
N GLU A 56 11.60 4.95 -6.16
CA GLU A 56 11.07 5.43 -4.88
C GLU A 56 9.71 6.14 -5.03
N LEU A 57 9.53 6.88 -6.11
CA LEU A 57 8.24 7.50 -6.41
C LEU A 57 7.14 6.45 -6.62
N GLU A 58 7.43 5.42 -7.41
CA GLU A 58 6.49 4.33 -7.68
C GLU A 58 6.15 3.55 -6.40
N ARG A 59 7.13 3.28 -5.55
CA ARG A 59 6.90 2.66 -4.23
C ARG A 59 6.01 3.51 -3.33
N GLY A 60 6.20 4.83 -3.36
CA GLY A 60 5.34 5.78 -2.64
C GLY A 60 3.90 5.70 -3.11
N LEU A 61 3.68 5.65 -4.42
CA LEU A 61 2.35 5.53 -5.01
C LEU A 61 1.70 4.17 -4.69
N VAL A 62 2.48 3.09 -4.70
CA VAL A 62 2.00 1.77 -4.26
C VAL A 62 1.55 1.79 -2.81
N ARG A 63 2.34 2.38 -1.91
CA ARG A 63 1.95 2.52 -0.50
C ARG A 63 0.69 3.37 -0.33
N GLN A 64 0.57 4.44 -1.10
CA GLN A 64 -0.65 5.26 -1.11
C GLN A 64 -1.86 4.46 -1.57
N ALA A 65 -1.75 3.72 -2.66
CA ALA A 65 -2.81 2.85 -3.14
C ALA A 65 -3.19 1.78 -2.09
N ALA A 66 -2.21 1.19 -1.43
CA ALA A 66 -2.44 0.20 -0.37
C ALA A 66 -3.19 0.81 0.84
N ALA A 67 -2.80 2.00 1.28
CA ALA A 67 -3.47 2.69 2.40
C ALA A 67 -4.93 3.04 2.06
N VAL A 68 -5.16 3.55 0.86
CA VAL A 68 -6.51 3.89 0.38
C VAL A 68 -7.38 2.63 0.22
N SER A 69 -6.82 1.54 -0.30
CA SER A 69 -7.50 0.25 -0.42
C SER A 69 -7.86 -0.32 0.95
N LEU A 70 -6.95 -0.26 1.92
CA LEU A 70 -7.21 -0.71 3.28
C LEU A 70 -8.38 0.06 3.91
N LYS A 71 -8.39 1.38 3.74
CA LYS A 71 -9.50 2.21 4.24
C LYS A 71 -10.83 1.81 3.59
N ALA A 72 -10.83 1.57 2.28
CA ALA A 72 -12.02 1.11 1.57
C ALA A 72 -12.49 -0.27 2.07
N GLU A 73 -11.58 -1.21 2.30
CA GLU A 73 -11.90 -2.52 2.86
C GLU A 73 -12.58 -2.40 4.25
N LEU A 74 -12.04 -1.57 5.13
CA LEU A 74 -12.63 -1.33 6.45
C LEU A 74 -14.04 -0.74 6.38
N MET A 75 -14.27 0.17 5.44
CA MET A 75 -15.60 0.72 5.20
C MET A 75 -16.56 -0.32 4.62
N GLN A 76 -16.11 -1.20 3.75
CA GLN A 76 -16.89 -2.32 3.22
C GLN A 76 -17.28 -3.30 4.33
N GLU A 77 -16.35 -3.63 5.21
CA GLU A 77 -16.64 -4.47 6.38
C GLU A 77 -17.69 -3.85 7.29
N ALA A 78 -17.60 -2.55 7.56
CA ALA A 78 -18.59 -1.81 8.33
C ALA A 78 -19.97 -1.84 7.66
N LEU A 79 -20.01 -1.66 6.34
CA LEU A 79 -21.25 -1.73 5.57
C LEU A 79 -21.91 -3.11 5.68
N VAL A 80 -21.13 -4.19 5.57
CA VAL A 80 -21.63 -5.57 5.69
C VAL A 80 -22.20 -5.83 7.10
N ARG A 81 -21.61 -5.22 8.14
CA ARG A 81 -22.11 -5.31 9.51
C ARG A 81 -23.36 -4.45 9.76
N GLY A 82 -23.82 -3.69 8.78
CA GLY A 82 -24.95 -2.77 8.93
C GLY A 82 -24.61 -1.49 9.68
N GLU A 83 -23.31 -1.16 9.81
CA GLU A 83 -22.86 0.10 10.43
C GLU A 83 -22.99 1.27 9.46
N PRO A 84 -23.19 2.51 9.96
CA PRO A 84 -23.22 3.70 9.10
C PRO A 84 -21.87 3.89 8.39
N VAL A 85 -21.90 4.11 7.09
CA VAL A 85 -20.73 4.34 6.24
C VAL A 85 -21.00 5.55 5.33
N ASP A 86 -19.97 6.36 5.11
CA ASP A 86 -20.01 7.42 4.11
C ASP A 86 -19.83 6.80 2.70
N ASP A 87 -20.93 6.64 1.99
CA ASP A 87 -20.96 6.01 0.67
C ASP A 87 -20.11 6.77 -0.35
N ASP A 88 -20.14 8.10 -0.33
CA ASP A 88 -19.35 8.93 -1.24
C ASP A 88 -17.85 8.76 -0.97
N ALA A 89 -17.45 8.70 0.29
CA ALA A 89 -16.07 8.44 0.65
C ALA A 89 -15.61 7.05 0.19
N LEU A 90 -16.45 6.02 0.36
CA LEU A 90 -16.15 4.66 -0.09
C LEU A 90 -15.95 4.60 -1.61
N ILE A 91 -16.82 5.22 -2.38
CA ILE A 91 -16.74 5.29 -3.85
C ILE A 91 -15.46 6.00 -4.28
N ARG A 92 -15.15 7.16 -3.67
CA ARG A 92 -13.93 7.93 -3.99
C ARG A 92 -12.65 7.14 -3.68
N LEU A 93 -12.57 6.53 -2.51
CA LEU A 93 -11.40 5.74 -2.10
C LEU A 93 -11.16 4.55 -3.02
N SER A 94 -12.22 3.82 -3.35
CA SER A 94 -12.15 2.67 -4.26
C SER A 94 -11.69 3.08 -5.66
N GLY A 95 -12.18 4.22 -6.15
CA GLY A 95 -11.78 4.78 -7.44
C GLY A 95 -10.34 5.28 -7.45
N GLU A 96 -9.89 5.89 -6.36
CA GLU A 96 -8.53 6.44 -6.24
C GLU A 96 -7.47 5.32 -6.29
N ALA A 97 -7.63 4.28 -5.49
CA ALA A 97 -6.72 3.14 -5.51
C ALA A 97 -6.57 2.55 -6.91
N ARG A 98 -7.69 2.35 -7.59
CA ARG A 98 -7.70 1.84 -8.96
C ARG A 98 -6.99 2.78 -9.94
N ARG A 99 -7.21 4.08 -9.85
CA ARG A 99 -6.54 5.08 -10.72
C ARG A 99 -5.02 5.03 -10.55
N ILE A 100 -4.54 5.02 -9.32
CA ILE A 100 -3.10 4.95 -9.03
C ILE A 100 -2.50 3.69 -9.63
N LEU A 101 -3.07 2.52 -9.38
CA LEU A 101 -2.55 1.25 -9.88
C LEU A 101 -2.61 1.17 -11.40
N THR A 102 -3.69 1.61 -12.01
CA THR A 102 -3.82 1.64 -13.47
C THR A 102 -2.75 2.54 -14.10
N SER A 103 -2.49 3.70 -13.53
CA SER A 103 -1.46 4.61 -14.05
C SER A 103 -0.06 4.01 -13.97
N LEU A 104 0.25 3.29 -12.89
CA LEU A 104 1.53 2.61 -12.71
C LEU A 104 1.73 1.45 -13.69
N THR A 105 0.73 0.60 -13.83
CA THR A 105 0.79 -0.54 -14.75
C THR A 105 0.82 -0.12 -16.20
N THR A 106 0.11 0.91 -16.58
CA THR A 106 0.14 1.48 -17.95
C THR A 106 1.51 2.06 -18.25
N ARG A 107 2.09 2.82 -17.33
CA ARG A 107 3.44 3.39 -17.50
C ARG A 107 4.49 2.30 -17.70
N LYS A 108 4.44 1.23 -16.92
CA LYS A 108 5.36 0.09 -17.04
C LYS A 108 5.22 -0.62 -18.38
N ARG A 109 4.02 -0.83 -18.88
CA ARG A 109 3.78 -1.44 -20.20
C ARG A 109 4.39 -0.60 -21.32
N HIS A 110 4.23 0.71 -21.28
CA HIS A 110 4.83 1.59 -22.30
C HIS A 110 6.35 1.59 -22.27
N HIS A 111 6.97 1.52 -21.09
CA HIS A 111 8.42 1.43 -20.97
C HIS A 111 8.96 0.07 -21.42
N GLY A 112 8.25 -1.01 -21.13
CA GLY A 112 8.63 -2.37 -21.53
C GLY A 112 8.44 -2.63 -23.02
N SER A 113 7.53 -1.91 -23.67
CA SER A 113 7.23 -2.06 -25.11
C SER A 113 8.14 -1.24 -26.02
N ARG A 114 8.94 -0.33 -25.48
CA ARG A 114 9.91 0.43 -26.26
C ARG A 114 11.18 -0.40 -26.42
N ALA A 115 11.10 -1.44 -27.25
CA ALA A 115 12.31 -2.04 -27.81
C ALA A 115 13.12 -0.93 -28.49
N PRO A 116 14.45 -0.88 -28.32
CA PRO A 116 15.27 0.05 -29.08
C PRO A 116 14.95 -0.18 -30.55
N ALA A 117 14.68 0.91 -31.26
CA ALA A 117 14.52 0.85 -32.70
C ALA A 117 15.70 0.08 -33.30
N PRO A 118 15.47 -0.86 -34.18
CA PRO A 118 16.57 -1.56 -34.83
C PRO A 118 17.51 -0.50 -35.39
N ARG A 119 18.75 -0.53 -34.91
CA ARG A 119 19.79 0.31 -35.49
C ARG A 119 19.86 -0.11 -36.95
N ASP A 120 19.60 0.84 -37.82
CA ASP A 120 19.71 0.59 -39.24
C ASP A 120 21.18 0.22 -39.56
N ILE A 121 21.39 -1.06 -39.77
CA ILE A 121 22.72 -1.60 -40.10
C ILE A 121 23.14 -1.17 -41.51
N GLY A 122 22.20 -0.62 -42.29
CA GLY A 122 22.44 -0.15 -43.64
C GLY A 122 23.51 0.94 -43.72
N ASP A 123 23.61 1.79 -42.71
CA ASP A 123 24.61 2.85 -42.65
C ASP A 123 26.03 2.36 -42.35
N LEU A 124 26.19 1.10 -41.95
CA LEU A 124 27.50 0.52 -41.62
C LEU A 124 28.12 -0.24 -42.81
N VAL A 125 27.42 -0.37 -43.90
CA VAL A 125 27.85 -1.16 -45.08
C VAL A 125 28.23 -0.29 -46.25
N ALA A 126 28.14 1.02 -46.10
CA ALA A 126 28.50 1.95 -47.16
C ALA A 126 30.05 2.22 -47.17
#